data_d61a3c075afaee2b7e5d886c59147ef8
#
_entry.id   d61a3c075afaee2b7e5d886c59147ef8
#
_cell.length_a   1.000
_cell.length_b   1.000
_cell.length_c   1.000
_cell.angle_alpha   90.00
_cell.angle_beta   90.00
_cell.angle_gamma   90.00
#
_symmetry.space_group_name_H-M   'P 1'
#
loop_
_entity.id
_entity.type
_entity.pdbx_description
1 polymer ?
#
loop_
_entity_poly.entity_id
_entity_poly.type
_entity_poly.pdbx_seq_one_letter_code
_entity_poly.pdbx_strand_id
1 'polypeptide(L)'
;PKLLTKCMGNLAACQFSIMHQITGPSLTVSTACSSGGDAITMGTMLLRSGMADAVVVMAGEAAICPAFLQSLDKVGALSPTGESRPFDVARNGFVAGEGGGALILETESAANARGAKPLARSPLRRTARARRLVSAWRWPTPV
;
A
#
# COMPACT_ATOMS: atom_id res chain seq x y z
N PRO A 1 21.55 -18.80 6.42
CA PRO A 1 21.29 -17.82 7.48
C PRO A 1 20.37 -16.66 7.05
N LYS A 2 20.26 -16.35 5.72
CA LYS A 2 19.50 -15.21 5.22
C LYS A 2 18.01 -15.49 4.92
N LEU A 3 17.55 -16.74 5.04
CA LEU A 3 16.15 -17.10 4.70
C LEU A 3 15.16 -16.47 5.67
N LEU A 4 15.46 -16.52 6.98
CA LEU A 4 14.57 -15.98 8.02
C LEU A 4 14.24 -14.50 7.76
N THR A 5 15.27 -13.71 7.46
CA THR A 5 15.08 -12.27 7.18
C THR A 5 14.34 -11.99 5.88
N LYS A 6 14.21 -12.98 4.99
CA LYS A 6 13.46 -12.83 3.72
C LYS A 6 12.00 -13.24 3.82
N CYS A 7 11.62 -13.96 4.88
CA CYS A 7 10.26 -14.46 5.07
C CYS A 7 9.43 -13.64 6.06
N MET A 8 10.02 -12.60 6.66
CA MET A 8 9.30 -11.75 7.61
C MET A 8 8.40 -10.76 6.88
N GLY A 9 7.13 -10.71 7.29
CA GLY A 9 6.14 -9.86 6.66
C GLY A 9 6.44 -8.34 6.74
N ASN A 10 7.25 -7.92 7.70
CA ASN A 10 7.65 -6.52 7.88
C ASN A 10 8.93 -6.14 7.10
N LEU A 11 9.50 -7.06 6.33
CA LEU A 11 10.79 -6.85 5.69
C LEU A 11 10.80 -5.64 4.75
N ALA A 12 9.76 -5.47 3.94
CA ALA A 12 9.68 -4.36 3.00
C ALA A 12 9.72 -3.00 3.72
N ALA A 13 8.95 -2.85 4.78
CA ALA A 13 8.93 -1.63 5.59
C ALA A 13 10.28 -1.39 6.28
N CYS A 14 10.88 -2.42 6.84
CA CYS A 14 12.20 -2.33 7.49
C CYS A 14 13.31 -1.95 6.51
N GLN A 15 13.37 -2.61 5.36
CA GLN A 15 14.38 -2.31 4.34
C GLN A 15 14.25 -0.87 3.82
N PHE A 16 13.02 -0.45 3.54
CA PHE A 16 12.76 0.91 3.10
C PHE A 16 13.19 1.94 4.16
N SER A 17 12.83 1.70 5.42
CA SER A 17 13.20 2.59 6.53
C SER A 17 14.71 2.71 6.69
N ILE A 18 15.45 1.59 6.59
CA ILE A 18 16.92 1.58 6.67
C ILE A 18 17.52 2.34 5.49
N MET A 19 17.08 2.05 4.26
CA MET A 19 17.62 2.68 3.04
C MET A 19 17.42 4.20 3.02
N HIS A 20 16.31 4.68 3.58
CA HIS A 20 15.94 6.08 3.58
C HIS A 20 16.12 6.76 4.95
N GLN A 21 16.74 6.08 5.92
CA GLN A 21 17.02 6.59 7.27
C GLN A 21 15.75 7.12 7.97
N ILE A 22 14.63 6.44 7.77
CA ILE A 22 13.36 6.80 8.40
C ILE A 22 13.34 6.21 9.80
N THR A 23 13.24 7.06 10.82
CA THR A 23 13.28 6.70 12.24
C THR A 23 11.92 6.76 12.93
N GLY A 24 10.88 7.14 12.22
CA GLY A 24 9.50 7.20 12.74
C GLY A 24 8.86 5.81 12.87
N PRO A 25 7.58 5.76 13.28
CA PRO A 25 6.84 4.49 13.39
C PRO A 25 6.87 3.70 12.08
N SER A 26 7.24 2.42 12.17
CA SER A 26 7.25 1.48 11.05
C SER A 26 6.32 0.32 11.38
N LEU A 27 5.24 0.17 10.61
CA LEU A 27 4.17 -0.78 10.83
C LEU A 27 3.93 -1.61 9.57
N THR A 28 3.53 -2.86 9.76
CA THR A 28 3.05 -3.71 8.68
C THR A 28 1.61 -4.10 8.94
N VAL A 29 0.76 -3.86 7.98
CA VAL A 29 -0.67 -4.18 8.02
C VAL A 29 -0.93 -5.39 7.13
N SER A 30 -1.61 -6.39 7.66
CA SER A 30 -1.96 -7.61 6.93
C SER A 30 -3.42 -7.97 7.19
N THR A 31 -4.28 -7.62 6.25
CA THR A 31 -5.72 -7.85 6.26
C THR A 31 -6.19 -8.42 4.91
N ALA A 32 -5.37 -9.28 4.32
CA ALA A 32 -5.57 -9.87 3.00
C ALA A 32 -5.77 -8.77 1.92
N CYS A 33 -6.79 -8.86 1.10
CA CYS A 33 -7.04 -7.97 -0.03
C CYS A 33 -7.24 -6.48 0.38
N SER A 34 -7.61 -6.20 1.63
CA SER A 34 -7.81 -4.84 2.15
C SER A 34 -6.54 -4.20 2.71
N SER A 35 -5.42 -4.94 2.82
CA SER A 35 -4.18 -4.48 3.47
C SER A 35 -3.72 -3.10 2.99
N GLY A 36 -3.75 -2.83 1.69
CA GLY A 36 -3.37 -1.54 1.14
C GLY A 36 -4.27 -0.39 1.59
N GLY A 37 -5.58 -0.61 1.64
CA GLY A 37 -6.55 0.36 2.15
C GLY A 37 -6.41 0.62 3.63
N ASP A 38 -6.19 -0.45 4.41
CA ASP A 38 -5.98 -0.36 5.84
C ASP A 38 -4.65 0.32 6.19
N ALA A 39 -3.61 0.10 5.39
CA ALA A 39 -2.34 0.80 5.52
C ALA A 39 -2.49 2.33 5.28
N ILE A 40 -3.30 2.74 4.30
CA ILE A 40 -3.64 4.16 4.08
C ILE A 40 -4.39 4.72 5.29
N THR A 41 -5.34 3.96 5.82
CA THR A 41 -6.09 4.35 7.02
C THR A 41 -5.18 4.52 8.23
N MET A 42 -4.29 3.58 8.47
CA MET A 42 -3.31 3.64 9.55
C MET A 42 -2.37 4.83 9.39
N GLY A 43 -1.80 5.04 8.20
CA GLY A 43 -0.97 6.21 7.90
C GLY A 43 -1.71 7.53 8.14
N THR A 44 -2.98 7.58 7.77
CA THR A 44 -3.85 8.73 8.06
C THR A 44 -4.01 8.98 9.55
N MET A 45 -4.16 7.92 10.34
CA MET A 45 -4.27 8.03 11.81
C MET A 45 -2.97 8.54 12.44
N LEU A 46 -1.81 8.07 11.99
CA LEU A 46 -0.50 8.56 12.45
C LEU A 46 -0.32 10.06 12.20
N LEU A 47 -0.70 10.54 11.02
CA LEU A 47 -0.66 11.97 10.69
C LEU A 47 -1.63 12.79 11.55
N ARG A 48 -2.85 12.28 11.78
CA ARG A 48 -3.87 12.98 12.57
C ARG A 48 -3.53 13.06 14.05
N SER A 49 -2.90 12.03 14.58
CA SER A 49 -2.44 12.01 15.98
C SER A 49 -1.19 12.86 16.20
N GLY A 50 -0.55 13.35 15.13
CA GLY A 50 0.70 14.10 15.23
C GLY A 50 1.92 13.21 15.52
N MET A 51 1.79 11.90 15.36
CA MET A 51 2.90 10.95 15.53
C MET A 51 3.86 10.95 14.33
N ALA A 52 3.43 11.52 13.21
CA ALA A 52 4.24 11.71 12.01
C ALA A 52 3.78 12.95 11.25
N ASP A 53 4.67 13.60 10.53
CA ASP A 53 4.37 14.72 9.61
C ASP A 53 4.20 14.23 8.17
N ALA A 54 4.84 13.11 7.84
CA ALA A 54 4.69 12.40 6.58
C ALA A 54 4.74 10.89 6.84
N VAL A 55 3.99 10.12 6.05
CA VAL A 55 3.96 8.66 6.12
C VAL A 55 4.07 8.10 4.70
N VAL A 56 5.02 7.20 4.50
CA VAL A 56 5.09 6.41 3.28
C VAL A 56 4.25 5.15 3.47
N VAL A 57 3.23 5.00 2.64
CA VAL A 57 2.41 3.79 2.58
C VAL A 57 2.81 2.99 1.36
N MET A 58 3.18 1.74 1.55
CA MET A 58 3.59 0.86 0.47
C MET A 58 2.74 -0.41 0.49
N ALA A 59 2.45 -0.92 -0.69
CA ALA A 59 1.88 -2.25 -0.87
C ALA A 59 2.59 -2.93 -2.04
N GLY A 60 2.83 -4.22 -1.93
CA GLY A 60 3.47 -5.00 -2.98
C GLY A 60 3.11 -6.47 -2.86
N GLU A 61 3.03 -7.12 -3.99
CA GLU A 61 2.78 -8.55 -4.10
C GLU A 61 3.67 -9.15 -5.20
N ALA A 62 4.31 -10.25 -4.88
CA ALA A 62 5.14 -11.02 -5.80
C ALA A 62 5.00 -12.52 -5.48
N ALA A 63 3.76 -13.01 -5.48
CA ALA A 63 3.43 -14.36 -5.05
C ALA A 63 3.13 -15.32 -6.22
N ILE A 64 3.40 -14.96 -7.47
CA ILE A 64 3.18 -15.85 -8.61
C ILE A 64 4.21 -16.99 -8.59
N CYS A 65 3.88 -18.05 -7.87
CA CYS A 65 4.65 -19.27 -7.85
C CYS A 65 3.71 -20.48 -7.99
N PRO A 66 4.23 -21.65 -8.43
CA PRO A 66 3.39 -22.82 -8.70
C PRO A 66 2.53 -23.24 -7.51
N ALA A 67 3.08 -23.23 -6.29
CA ALA A 67 2.36 -23.63 -5.09
C ALA A 67 1.18 -22.72 -4.77
N PHE A 68 1.36 -21.40 -4.95
CA PHE A 68 0.31 -20.42 -4.72
C PHE A 68 -0.80 -20.53 -5.78
N LEU A 69 -0.42 -20.60 -7.07
CA LEU A 69 -1.38 -20.74 -8.17
C LEU A 69 -2.19 -22.04 -8.05
N GLN A 70 -1.54 -23.16 -7.75
CA GLN A 70 -2.24 -24.43 -7.52
C GLN A 70 -3.23 -24.36 -6.34
N SER A 71 -2.88 -23.63 -5.30
CA SER A 71 -3.76 -23.45 -4.15
C SER A 71 -5.01 -22.65 -4.52
N LEU A 72 -4.85 -21.61 -5.31
CA LEU A 72 -5.95 -20.78 -5.83
C LEU A 72 -6.83 -21.54 -6.81
N ASP A 73 -6.22 -22.36 -7.68
CA ASP A 73 -6.93 -23.21 -8.64
C ASP A 73 -7.80 -24.25 -7.93
N LYS A 74 -7.24 -24.94 -6.92
CA LYS A 74 -7.97 -25.93 -6.12
C LYS A 74 -9.21 -25.40 -5.42
N VAL A 75 -9.23 -24.14 -5.04
CA VAL A 75 -10.41 -23.50 -4.43
C VAL A 75 -11.32 -22.82 -5.46
N GLY A 76 -11.02 -22.98 -6.75
CA GLY A 76 -11.83 -22.41 -7.84
C GLY A 76 -11.82 -20.88 -7.89
N ALA A 77 -10.75 -20.23 -7.42
CA ALA A 77 -10.68 -18.77 -7.35
C ALA A 77 -10.18 -18.14 -8.66
N LEU A 78 -9.41 -18.88 -9.45
CA LEU A 78 -8.86 -18.38 -10.72
C LEU A 78 -9.88 -18.44 -11.85
N SER A 79 -9.81 -17.45 -12.74
CA SER A 79 -10.59 -17.43 -13.96
C SER A 79 -10.10 -18.54 -14.93
N PRO A 80 -10.96 -19.47 -15.33
CA PRO A 80 -10.59 -20.51 -16.28
C PRO A 80 -10.35 -19.96 -17.69
N THR A 81 -10.82 -18.74 -17.99
CA THR A 81 -10.63 -18.08 -19.30
C THR A 81 -9.41 -17.15 -19.30
N GLY A 82 -8.75 -16.95 -18.16
CA GLY A 82 -7.64 -16.02 -18.04
C GLY A 82 -8.05 -14.55 -18.15
N GLU A 83 -9.33 -14.24 -18.00
CA GLU A 83 -9.84 -12.87 -18.07
C GLU A 83 -10.24 -12.36 -16.69
N SER A 84 -9.84 -11.13 -16.38
CA SER A 84 -10.26 -10.43 -15.17
C SER A 84 -11.40 -9.46 -15.53
N ARG A 85 -12.59 -9.71 -14.96
CA ARG A 85 -13.81 -8.91 -15.20
C ARG A 85 -14.40 -8.41 -13.89
N PRO A 86 -13.75 -7.48 -13.19
CA PRO A 86 -14.24 -6.98 -11.91
C PRO A 86 -15.64 -6.37 -12.06
N PHE A 87 -16.55 -6.75 -11.15
CA PHE A 87 -17.94 -6.28 -11.11
C PHE A 87 -18.85 -6.67 -12.29
N ASP A 88 -18.31 -7.35 -13.32
CA ASP A 88 -19.10 -7.85 -14.43
C ASP A 88 -20.05 -8.99 -13.99
N VAL A 89 -21.23 -9.07 -14.62
CA VAL A 89 -22.19 -10.17 -14.37
C VAL A 89 -21.63 -11.52 -14.84
N ALA A 90 -20.76 -11.54 -15.85
CA ALA A 90 -20.13 -12.74 -16.41
C ALA A 90 -18.75 -13.02 -15.79
N ARG A 91 -18.41 -12.40 -14.64
CA ARG A 91 -17.15 -12.70 -13.96
C ARG A 91 -17.10 -14.16 -13.53
N ASN A 92 -15.96 -14.79 -13.71
CA ASN A 92 -15.78 -16.23 -13.49
C ASN A 92 -14.53 -16.58 -12.66
N GLY A 93 -14.01 -15.64 -11.93
CA GLY A 93 -12.77 -15.76 -11.15
C GLY A 93 -11.87 -14.55 -11.34
N PHE A 94 -10.67 -14.58 -10.77
CA PHE A 94 -9.69 -13.52 -10.94
C PHE A 94 -8.42 -14.05 -11.64
N VAL A 95 -7.59 -13.14 -12.11
CA VAL A 95 -6.26 -13.44 -12.66
C VAL A 95 -5.23 -12.97 -11.63
N ALA A 96 -4.37 -13.90 -11.19
CA ALA A 96 -3.30 -13.55 -10.26
C ALA A 96 -2.31 -12.60 -10.95
N GLY A 97 -1.88 -11.58 -10.22
CA GLY A 97 -0.94 -10.58 -10.70
C GLY A 97 0.14 -10.28 -9.66
N GLU A 98 1.17 -9.61 -10.11
CA GLU A 98 2.23 -9.07 -9.27
C GLU A 98 2.33 -7.57 -9.49
N GLY A 99 2.81 -6.87 -8.49
CA GLY A 99 3.02 -5.44 -8.61
C GLY A 99 3.29 -4.77 -7.27
N GLY A 100 3.56 -3.48 -7.34
CA GLY A 100 3.79 -2.68 -6.15
C GLY A 100 3.41 -1.22 -6.37
N GLY A 101 3.10 -0.55 -5.28
CA GLY A 101 2.81 0.87 -5.29
C GLY A 101 3.15 1.51 -3.96
N ALA A 102 3.39 2.81 -4.01
CA ALA A 102 3.64 3.60 -2.82
C ALA A 102 2.91 4.94 -2.90
N LEU A 103 2.48 5.42 -1.74
CA LEU A 103 1.89 6.74 -1.56
C LEU A 103 2.64 7.45 -0.42
N ILE A 104 2.90 8.73 -0.59
CA ILE A 104 3.33 9.59 0.51
C ILE A 104 2.12 10.37 0.98
N LEU A 105 1.73 10.17 2.23
CA LEU A 105 0.69 10.92 2.90
C LEU A 105 1.35 12.02 3.73
N GLU A 106 0.84 13.24 3.65
CA GLU A 106 1.36 14.39 4.40
C GLU A 106 0.23 15.26 4.91
N THR A 107 0.52 16.04 5.91
CA THR A 107 -0.38 17.14 6.27
C THR A 107 -0.27 18.27 5.23
N GLU A 108 -1.34 19.00 5.00
CA GLU A 108 -1.35 20.13 4.06
C GLU A 108 -0.29 21.18 4.42
N SER A 109 -0.04 21.37 5.71
CA SER A 109 1.01 22.28 6.20
C SER A 109 2.42 21.79 5.83
N ALA A 110 2.70 20.50 5.98
CA ALA A 110 4.01 19.93 5.64
C ALA A 110 4.24 19.99 4.12
N ALA A 111 3.24 19.62 3.33
CA ALA A 111 3.31 19.67 1.88
C ALA A 111 3.57 21.11 1.37
N ASN A 112 2.86 22.09 1.92
CA ASN A 112 3.04 23.49 1.55
C ASN A 112 4.43 24.02 1.95
N ALA A 113 4.94 23.65 3.13
CA ALA A 113 6.24 24.09 3.61
C ALA A 113 7.40 23.66 2.68
N ARG A 114 7.28 22.52 2.02
CA ARG A 114 8.29 22.04 1.05
C ARG A 114 7.94 22.33 -0.42
N GLY A 115 6.89 23.10 -0.69
CA GLY A 115 6.47 23.48 -2.05
C GLY A 115 5.91 22.30 -2.86
N ALA A 116 5.40 21.25 -2.21
CA ALA A 116 4.84 20.10 -2.90
C ALA A 116 3.54 20.45 -3.62
N LYS A 117 3.37 19.88 -4.81
CA LYS A 117 2.09 19.87 -5.52
C LYS A 117 1.35 18.57 -5.18
N PRO A 118 0.23 18.63 -4.44
CA PRO A 118 -0.53 17.44 -4.12
C PRO A 118 -1.17 16.85 -5.36
N LEU A 119 -1.12 15.52 -5.52
CA LEU A 119 -1.82 14.80 -6.60
C LEU A 119 -3.29 14.59 -6.25
N ALA A 120 -3.59 14.42 -4.96
CA ALA A 120 -4.94 14.26 -4.46
C ALA A 120 -5.07 14.79 -3.03
N ARG A 121 -6.30 15.04 -2.61
CA ARG A 121 -6.64 15.39 -1.22
C ARG A 121 -7.62 14.38 -0.69
N SER A 122 -7.34 13.82 0.49
CA SER A 122 -8.28 12.92 1.15
C SER A 122 -9.48 13.70 1.71
N PRO A 123 -10.72 13.35 1.31
CA PRO A 123 -11.92 14.01 1.82
C PRO A 123 -12.33 13.55 3.21
N LEU A 124 -11.58 12.65 3.85
CA LEU A 124 -11.89 12.12 5.19
C LEU A 124 -11.97 13.25 6.22
N ARG A 125 -13.08 13.97 6.19
CA ARG A 125 -13.44 15.00 7.15
C ARG A 125 -14.18 14.38 8.35
N ARG A 126 -13.58 14.45 9.53
CA ARG A 126 -14.37 14.57 10.77
C ARG A 126 -13.66 15.57 11.69
N THR A 127 -14.36 16.70 11.96
CA THR A 127 -14.05 17.80 12.86
C THR A 127 -13.16 18.94 12.34
N ALA A 128 -13.41 20.15 12.83
CA ALA A 128 -12.86 21.44 12.39
C ALA A 128 -11.34 21.62 12.58
N ARG A 129 -10.61 20.64 13.07
CA ARG A 129 -9.15 20.60 13.20
C ARG A 129 -8.49 19.49 12.37
N ALA A 130 -9.23 18.79 11.51
CA ALA A 130 -8.64 17.77 10.67
C ALA A 130 -7.66 18.40 9.68
N ARG A 131 -6.38 18.18 9.88
CA ARG A 131 -5.33 18.51 8.90
C ARG A 131 -5.68 17.79 7.60
N ARG A 132 -5.81 18.53 6.51
CA ARG A 132 -6.05 17.96 5.19
C ARG A 132 -4.84 17.12 4.81
N LEU A 133 -5.09 15.92 4.33
CA LEU A 133 -4.07 15.01 3.85
C LEU A 133 -3.89 15.18 2.36
N VAL A 134 -2.67 15.13 1.96
CA VAL A 134 -2.28 15.36 0.58
C VAL A 134 -1.26 14.32 0.18
N SER A 135 -1.41 13.71 -0.94
CA SER A 135 -0.32 13.35 -1.78
C SER A 135 -0.59 12.32 -2.85
N ALA A 136 0.31 12.08 -3.70
CA ALA A 136 0.84 10.82 -4.18
C ALA A 136 2.13 11.11 -4.93
N TRP A 137 3.15 10.36 -4.66
CA TRP A 137 4.32 10.30 -5.50
C TRP A 137 4.13 9.15 -6.48
N ARG A 138 4.33 9.41 -7.77
CA ARG A 138 4.33 8.35 -8.78
C ARG A 138 5.76 7.91 -8.97
N TRP A 139 6.04 6.62 -8.77
CA TRP A 139 7.33 6.06 -9.14
C TRP A 139 7.51 6.21 -10.66
N PRO A 140 8.64 6.74 -11.14
CA PRO A 140 8.90 6.72 -12.57
C PRO A 140 8.94 5.25 -13.02
N THR A 141 8.07 4.92 -13.97
CA THR A 141 8.18 3.63 -14.66
C THR A 141 9.53 3.60 -15.35
N PRO A 142 10.33 2.53 -15.18
CA PRO A 142 11.52 2.36 -16.04
C PRO A 142 11.08 2.36 -17.49
N VAL A 143 11.78 3.14 -18.30
CA VAL A 143 11.65 3.15 -19.77
C VAL A 143 12.20 1.85 -20.33
#